data_76045863d4b8db9658e7cb2260ee5d4e
#
_entry.id   76045863d4b8db9658e7cb2260ee5d4e
#
_cell.length_a   1.000
_cell.length_b   1.000
_cell.length_c   1.000
_cell.angle_alpha   90.00
_cell.angle_beta   90.00
_cell.angle_gamma   90.00
#
_symmetry.space_group_name_H-M   'P 1'
#
loop_
_entity.id
_entity.type
_entity.pdbx_description
1 polymer ?
#
loop_
_entity_poly.entity_id
_entity_poly.type
_entity_poly.pdbx_seq_one_letter_code
_entity_poly.pdbx_strand_id
1 'polypeptide(L)'
;MARIELWNGDICDLEVDAIVNPANLSLWMSTGVGGAIKHTGGDAIEFEAVRQAPVPLGEAIVTTAGALAAKAVIHAVSLDRDRRTSGPVVDSAVRNAMARAREIGAKSVAFPALGTGVGGFPLQEAALITIRAVRDELDRSPSIDHVIFALRGAGAYRAFRAALAATADPSPSGPLAEREVVQ
;
A
#
# COMPACT_ATOMS: atom_id res chain seq x y z
N MET A 1 1.24 15.54 -13.52
CA MET A 1 1.84 15.09 -12.24
C MET A 1 0.88 14.13 -11.56
N ALA A 2 1.36 13.00 -11.08
CA ALA A 2 0.53 12.07 -10.32
C ALA A 2 0.07 12.72 -9.00
N ARG A 3 -1.18 12.44 -8.61
CA ARG A 3 -1.78 12.90 -7.36
C ARG A 3 -1.45 11.93 -6.24
N ILE A 4 -0.99 12.43 -5.10
CA ILE A 4 -0.88 11.67 -3.85
C ILE A 4 -1.93 12.19 -2.88
N GLU A 5 -2.74 11.29 -2.34
CA GLU A 5 -3.85 11.58 -1.42
C GLU A 5 -3.70 10.81 -0.12
N LEU A 6 -4.03 11.44 1.00
CA LEU A 6 -4.21 10.77 2.29
C LEU A 6 -5.71 10.60 2.54
N TRP A 7 -6.09 9.38 2.89
CA TRP A 7 -7.47 9.05 3.21
C TRP A 7 -7.54 8.33 4.56
N ASN A 8 -8.42 8.76 5.44
CA ASN A 8 -8.62 8.13 6.73
C ASN A 8 -9.82 7.18 6.66
N GLY A 9 -9.57 5.91 6.40
CA GLY A 9 -10.64 4.94 6.22
C GLY A 9 -10.14 3.54 5.89
N ASP A 10 -11.05 2.65 5.53
CA ASP A 10 -10.75 1.26 5.18
C ASP A 10 -10.36 1.13 3.71
N ILE A 11 -9.18 0.61 3.43
CA ILE A 11 -8.70 0.39 2.06
C ILE A 11 -9.66 -0.44 1.20
N CYS A 12 -10.48 -1.29 1.83
CA CYS A 12 -11.45 -2.11 1.15
C CYS A 12 -12.63 -1.33 0.52
N ASP A 13 -12.86 -0.08 0.97
CA ASP A 13 -13.95 0.77 0.48
C ASP A 13 -13.54 1.59 -0.76
N LEU A 14 -12.27 1.53 -1.17
CA LEU A 14 -11.75 2.37 -2.25
C LEU A 14 -12.02 1.77 -3.63
N GLU A 15 -12.65 2.57 -4.50
CA GLU A 15 -12.77 2.30 -5.94
C GLU A 15 -11.49 2.73 -6.66
N VAL A 16 -10.53 1.83 -6.75
CA VAL A 16 -9.23 2.03 -7.40
C VAL A 16 -8.87 0.85 -8.30
N ASP A 17 -7.86 1.01 -9.14
CA ASP A 17 -7.43 -0.11 -9.99
C ASP A 17 -6.73 -1.20 -9.16
N ALA A 18 -5.96 -0.82 -8.14
CA ALA A 18 -5.32 -1.79 -7.27
C ALA A 18 -5.26 -1.32 -5.80
N ILE A 19 -5.43 -2.25 -4.87
CA ILE A 19 -5.11 -2.04 -3.45
C ILE A 19 -3.92 -2.90 -3.06
N VAL A 20 -3.09 -2.41 -2.15
CA VAL A 20 -1.90 -3.12 -1.67
C VAL A 20 -2.20 -3.79 -0.34
N ASN A 21 -1.89 -5.09 -0.27
CA ASN A 21 -1.97 -5.90 0.94
C ASN A 21 -0.56 -6.08 1.54
N PRO A 22 -0.33 -5.73 2.82
CA PRO A 22 0.88 -6.12 3.54
C PRO A 22 0.91 -7.62 3.75
N ALA A 23 1.75 -8.34 3.02
CA ALA A 23 1.78 -9.79 3.04
C ALA A 23 2.99 -10.35 3.80
N ASN A 24 2.88 -11.61 4.20
CA ASN A 24 3.97 -12.45 4.67
C ASN A 24 4.43 -13.42 3.55
N LEU A 25 5.51 -14.16 3.78
CA LEU A 25 6.12 -15.08 2.79
C LEU A 25 5.18 -16.19 2.31
N SER A 26 4.23 -16.60 3.14
CA SER A 26 3.26 -17.66 2.81
C SER A 26 1.98 -17.14 2.18
N LEU A 27 1.79 -15.82 2.16
CA LEU A 27 0.62 -15.13 1.60
C LEU A 27 -0.72 -15.46 2.27
N TRP A 28 -0.69 -16.05 3.48
CA TRP A 28 -1.89 -16.25 4.29
C TRP A 28 -2.45 -14.92 4.81
N MET A 29 -3.76 -14.73 4.67
CA MET A 29 -4.48 -13.48 4.95
C MET A 29 -5.36 -13.61 6.20
N SER A 30 -4.75 -13.82 7.38
CA SER A 30 -5.48 -14.15 8.60
C SER A 30 -5.92 -12.94 9.42
N THR A 31 -5.15 -11.85 9.42
CA THR A 31 -5.37 -10.69 10.30
C THR A 31 -5.02 -9.36 9.63
N GLY A 32 -5.36 -8.25 10.30
CA GLY A 32 -5.03 -6.91 9.83
C GLY A 32 -5.66 -6.56 8.48
N VAL A 33 -4.93 -5.85 7.64
CA VAL A 33 -5.38 -5.43 6.30
C VAL A 33 -5.67 -6.65 5.44
N GLY A 34 -4.81 -7.68 5.47
CA GLY A 34 -5.03 -8.92 4.71
C GLY A 34 -6.32 -9.63 5.10
N GLY A 35 -6.59 -9.74 6.41
CA GLY A 35 -7.84 -10.32 6.91
C GLY A 35 -9.07 -9.53 6.47
N ALA A 36 -9.01 -8.20 6.49
CA ALA A 36 -10.09 -7.32 6.02
C ALA A 36 -10.34 -7.50 4.51
N ILE A 37 -9.28 -7.53 3.70
CA ILE A 37 -9.35 -7.76 2.26
C ILE A 37 -10.01 -9.11 1.95
N LYS A 38 -9.57 -10.18 2.64
CA LYS A 38 -10.15 -11.51 2.49
C LYS A 38 -11.62 -11.53 2.90
N HIS A 39 -11.96 -10.92 4.04
CA HIS A 39 -13.34 -10.88 4.54
C HIS A 39 -14.29 -10.19 3.56
N THR A 40 -13.85 -9.05 2.99
CA THR A 40 -14.67 -8.23 2.08
C THR A 40 -14.65 -8.78 0.65
N GLY A 41 -13.49 -9.21 0.16
CA GLY A 41 -13.30 -9.65 -1.23
C GLY A 41 -13.55 -11.14 -1.48
N GLY A 42 -13.49 -11.95 -0.41
CA GLY A 42 -13.70 -13.40 -0.48
C GLY A 42 -12.41 -14.23 -0.50
N ASP A 43 -12.57 -15.53 -0.24
CA ASP A 43 -11.47 -16.50 -0.09
C ASP A 43 -10.66 -16.71 -1.38
N ALA A 44 -11.21 -16.43 -2.53
CA ALA A 44 -10.53 -16.59 -3.81
C ALA A 44 -9.23 -15.80 -3.89
N ILE A 45 -9.17 -14.62 -3.25
CA ILE A 45 -7.99 -13.77 -3.20
C ILE A 45 -6.83 -14.49 -2.50
N GLU A 46 -7.09 -15.05 -1.32
CA GLU A 46 -6.08 -15.82 -0.57
C GLU A 46 -5.68 -17.09 -1.33
N PHE A 47 -6.65 -17.80 -1.90
CA PHE A 47 -6.38 -19.01 -2.67
C PHE A 47 -5.45 -18.76 -3.85
N GLU A 48 -5.67 -17.70 -4.61
CA GLU A 48 -4.80 -17.30 -5.70
C GLU A 48 -3.41 -16.88 -5.21
N ALA A 49 -3.34 -16.13 -4.09
CA ALA A 49 -2.08 -15.68 -3.50
C ALA A 49 -1.23 -16.87 -3.00
N VAL A 50 -1.81 -17.75 -2.19
CA VAL A 50 -1.10 -18.90 -1.60
C VAL A 50 -0.55 -19.85 -2.67
N ARG A 51 -1.20 -19.98 -3.82
CA ARG A 51 -0.66 -20.78 -4.95
C ARG A 51 0.61 -20.21 -5.56
N GLN A 52 0.92 -18.95 -5.33
CA GLN A 52 2.17 -18.30 -5.78
C GLN A 52 3.26 -18.33 -4.69
N ALA A 53 2.92 -18.76 -3.47
CA ALA A 53 3.90 -18.86 -2.37
C ALA A 53 4.91 -20.02 -2.58
N PRO A 54 6.13 -19.94 -2.00
CA PRO A 54 6.62 -18.79 -1.23
C PRO A 54 7.09 -17.64 -2.14
N VAL A 55 6.85 -16.41 -1.70
CA VAL A 55 7.31 -15.21 -2.38
C VAL A 55 8.42 -14.55 -1.56
N PRO A 56 9.57 -14.18 -2.16
CA PRO A 56 10.66 -13.56 -1.43
C PRO A 56 10.26 -12.27 -0.70
N LEU A 57 10.93 -12.01 0.43
CA LEU A 57 10.74 -10.79 1.19
C LEU A 57 11.11 -9.55 0.36
N GLY A 58 10.26 -8.55 0.35
CA GLY A 58 10.40 -7.34 -0.46
C GLY A 58 9.75 -7.44 -1.85
N GLU A 59 9.37 -8.64 -2.31
CA GLU A 59 8.68 -8.84 -3.59
C GLU A 59 7.17 -8.59 -3.50
N ALA A 60 6.52 -8.54 -4.65
CA ALA A 60 5.07 -8.38 -4.75
C ALA A 60 4.47 -9.24 -5.86
N ILE A 61 3.24 -9.72 -5.63
CA ILE A 61 2.45 -10.47 -6.59
C ILE A 61 1.06 -9.87 -6.74
N VAL A 62 0.34 -10.26 -7.77
CA VAL A 62 -1.01 -9.76 -8.06
C VAL A 62 -2.02 -10.91 -8.03
N THR A 63 -3.20 -10.63 -7.50
CA THR A 63 -4.39 -11.50 -7.58
C THR A 63 -5.61 -10.72 -8.02
N THR A 64 -6.69 -11.42 -8.29
CA THR A 64 -8.02 -10.79 -8.42
C THR A 64 -8.42 -10.11 -7.12
N ALA A 65 -9.39 -9.20 -7.20
CA ALA A 65 -9.93 -8.49 -6.05
C ALA A 65 -11.24 -9.08 -5.52
N GLY A 66 -11.75 -10.13 -6.15
CA GLY A 66 -13.01 -10.77 -5.73
C GLY A 66 -14.17 -9.78 -5.73
N ALA A 67 -14.86 -9.66 -4.59
CA ALA A 67 -15.99 -8.75 -4.42
C ALA A 67 -15.63 -7.33 -3.99
N LEU A 68 -14.33 -6.98 -3.90
CA LEU A 68 -13.89 -5.63 -3.59
C LEU A 68 -14.26 -4.64 -4.70
N ALA A 69 -14.38 -3.35 -4.34
CA ALA A 69 -14.55 -2.28 -5.31
C ALA A 69 -13.28 -2.04 -6.16
N ALA A 70 -12.11 -2.41 -5.66
CA ALA A 70 -10.85 -2.41 -6.41
C ALA A 70 -10.85 -3.51 -7.48
N LYS A 71 -10.05 -3.33 -8.55
CA LYS A 71 -9.96 -4.30 -9.66
C LYS A 71 -8.91 -5.40 -9.43
N ALA A 72 -7.89 -5.14 -8.62
CA ALA A 72 -6.83 -6.09 -8.28
C ALA A 72 -6.32 -5.90 -6.85
N VAL A 73 -5.71 -6.95 -6.29
CA VAL A 73 -4.95 -6.89 -5.04
C VAL A 73 -3.48 -7.14 -5.34
N ILE A 74 -2.60 -6.26 -4.87
CA ILE A 74 -1.16 -6.42 -4.94
C ILE A 74 -0.66 -6.81 -3.56
N HIS A 75 -0.14 -8.01 -3.41
CA HIS A 75 0.39 -8.52 -2.16
C HIS A 75 1.86 -8.17 -2.07
N ALA A 76 2.20 -7.16 -1.27
CA ALA A 76 3.56 -6.69 -1.01
C ALA A 76 4.15 -7.44 0.19
N VAL A 77 5.12 -8.32 -0.05
CA VAL A 77 5.69 -9.18 0.99
C VAL A 77 6.64 -8.38 1.86
N SER A 78 6.08 -7.83 2.93
CA SER A 78 6.77 -6.92 3.86
C SER A 78 7.02 -7.53 5.24
N LEU A 79 6.63 -8.79 5.48
CA LEU A 79 6.79 -9.48 6.77
C LEU A 79 7.53 -10.81 6.57
N ASP A 80 8.58 -11.03 7.35
CA ASP A 80 9.30 -12.29 7.40
C ASP A 80 8.52 -13.40 8.17
N ARG A 81 9.16 -14.54 8.40
CA ARG A 81 8.56 -15.69 9.12
C ARG A 81 8.18 -15.34 10.56
N ASP A 82 8.95 -14.44 11.18
CA ASP A 82 8.73 -13.98 12.56
C ASP A 82 7.81 -12.77 12.63
N ARG A 83 7.18 -12.40 11.50
CA ARG A 83 6.33 -11.23 11.32
C ARG A 83 7.07 -9.90 11.56
N ARG A 84 8.37 -9.87 11.30
CA ARG A 84 9.22 -8.67 11.40
C ARG A 84 9.39 -8.04 10.02
N THR A 85 9.77 -6.77 10.04
CA THR A 85 10.13 -6.00 8.85
C THR A 85 11.30 -5.07 9.15
N SER A 86 11.78 -4.40 8.12
CA SER A 86 12.85 -3.39 8.21
C SER A 86 12.64 -2.31 7.16
N GLY A 87 13.32 -1.19 7.30
CA GLY A 87 13.25 -0.10 6.31
C GLY A 87 13.54 -0.55 4.88
N PRO A 88 14.65 -1.27 4.61
CA PRO A 88 14.94 -1.80 3.28
C PRO A 88 13.86 -2.73 2.72
N VAL A 89 13.23 -3.54 3.58
CA VAL A 89 12.13 -4.43 3.18
C VAL A 89 10.89 -3.63 2.79
N VAL A 90 10.53 -2.63 3.59
CA VAL A 90 9.40 -1.75 3.29
C VAL A 90 9.63 -1.01 1.97
N ASP A 91 10.83 -0.44 1.77
CA ASP A 91 11.19 0.25 0.52
C ASP A 91 11.04 -0.68 -0.70
N SER A 92 11.65 -1.88 -0.63
CA SER A 92 11.59 -2.87 -1.72
C SER A 92 10.14 -3.30 -2.00
N ALA A 93 9.36 -3.60 -0.96
CA ALA A 93 7.97 -4.03 -1.10
C ALA A 93 7.09 -2.95 -1.76
N VAL A 94 7.31 -1.67 -1.41
CA VAL A 94 6.61 -0.55 -2.04
C VAL A 94 6.99 -0.41 -3.52
N ARG A 95 8.28 -0.45 -3.84
CA ARG A 95 8.76 -0.34 -5.23
C ARG A 95 8.24 -1.48 -6.10
N ASN A 96 8.29 -2.71 -5.58
CA ASN A 96 7.77 -3.86 -6.29
C ASN A 96 6.25 -3.81 -6.43
N ALA A 97 5.52 -3.31 -5.43
CA ALA A 97 4.08 -3.08 -5.56
C ALA A 97 3.76 -2.07 -6.68
N MET A 98 4.51 -0.96 -6.76
CA MET A 98 4.37 0.02 -7.84
C MET A 98 4.71 -0.58 -9.21
N ALA A 99 5.73 -1.46 -9.28
CA ALA A 99 6.06 -2.19 -10.50
C ALA A 99 4.92 -3.11 -10.95
N ARG A 100 4.35 -3.89 -10.03
CA ARG A 100 3.18 -4.75 -10.33
C ARG A 100 1.98 -3.91 -10.80
N ALA A 101 1.71 -2.77 -10.14
CA ALA A 101 0.64 -1.87 -10.56
C ALA A 101 0.82 -1.40 -12.01
N ARG A 102 2.04 -1.04 -12.40
CA ARG A 102 2.36 -0.67 -13.79
C ARG A 102 2.15 -1.81 -14.77
N GLU A 103 2.59 -3.02 -14.42
CA GLU A 103 2.46 -4.21 -15.26
C GLU A 103 1.01 -4.55 -15.59
N ILE A 104 0.09 -4.34 -14.64
CA ILE A 104 -1.34 -4.55 -14.86
C ILE A 104 -2.05 -3.31 -15.46
N GLY A 105 -1.31 -2.24 -15.76
CA GLY A 105 -1.86 -1.01 -16.34
C GLY A 105 -2.70 -0.17 -15.38
N ALA A 106 -2.52 -0.33 -14.06
CA ALA A 106 -3.24 0.44 -13.06
C ALA A 106 -2.92 1.93 -13.16
N LYS A 107 -3.96 2.77 -13.07
CA LYS A 107 -3.87 4.23 -13.01
C LYS A 107 -4.01 4.77 -11.59
N SER A 108 -4.67 4.01 -10.72
CA SER A 108 -4.87 4.34 -9.32
C SER A 108 -4.47 3.17 -8.41
N VAL A 109 -3.73 3.48 -7.35
CA VAL A 109 -3.23 2.48 -6.39
C VAL A 109 -3.42 2.99 -4.98
N ALA A 110 -3.97 2.14 -4.09
CA ALA A 110 -4.07 2.47 -2.67
C ALA A 110 -3.10 1.62 -1.84
N PHE A 111 -2.39 2.29 -0.94
CA PHE A 111 -1.44 1.69 0.01
C PHE A 111 -1.92 1.84 1.45
N PRO A 112 -1.80 0.81 2.30
CA PRO A 112 -1.87 0.98 3.74
C PRO A 112 -0.52 1.44 4.30
N ALA A 113 -0.45 1.66 5.61
CA ALA A 113 0.82 1.88 6.31
C ALA A 113 1.59 0.55 6.44
N LEU A 114 2.40 0.21 5.43
CA LEU A 114 3.15 -1.05 5.37
C LEU A 114 4.10 -1.22 6.56
N GLY A 115 4.13 -2.43 7.14
CA GLY A 115 5.04 -2.80 8.22
C GLY A 115 4.68 -2.30 9.62
N THR A 116 3.69 -1.41 9.76
CA THR A 116 3.39 -0.74 11.04
C THR A 116 2.40 -1.48 11.95
N GLY A 117 1.69 -2.46 11.41
CA GLY A 117 0.76 -3.29 12.17
C GLY A 117 1.51 -4.39 12.94
N VAL A 118 1.31 -5.64 12.55
CA VAL A 118 1.97 -6.81 13.15
C VAL A 118 3.50 -6.72 13.11
N GLY A 119 4.06 -6.08 12.07
CA GLY A 119 5.51 -5.89 11.91
C GLY A 119 6.14 -4.94 12.95
N GLY A 120 5.34 -4.13 13.63
CA GLY A 120 5.79 -3.22 14.69
C GLY A 120 6.82 -2.17 14.24
N PHE A 121 6.98 -1.95 12.94
CA PHE A 121 7.94 -0.97 12.42
C PHE A 121 7.51 0.45 12.77
N PRO A 122 8.44 1.34 13.14
CA PRO A 122 8.11 2.71 13.53
C PRO A 122 7.32 3.46 12.47
N LEU A 123 6.17 4.00 12.87
CA LEU A 123 5.18 4.58 11.96
C LEU A 123 5.73 5.76 11.15
N GLN A 124 6.52 6.64 11.79
CA GLN A 124 7.14 7.81 11.14
C GLN A 124 8.16 7.40 10.08
N GLU A 125 8.96 6.36 10.39
CA GLU A 125 9.95 5.82 9.46
C GLU A 125 9.26 5.12 8.28
N ALA A 126 8.23 4.31 8.56
CA ALA A 126 7.43 3.65 7.53
C ALA A 126 6.81 4.66 6.57
N ALA A 127 6.21 5.73 7.10
CA ALA A 127 5.62 6.80 6.31
C ALA A 127 6.65 7.47 5.40
N LEU A 128 7.81 7.83 5.94
CA LEU A 128 8.85 8.51 5.19
C LEU A 128 9.42 7.62 4.06
N ILE A 129 9.72 6.36 4.37
CA ILE A 129 10.24 5.39 3.41
C ILE A 129 9.21 5.15 2.30
N THR A 130 7.96 4.88 2.67
CA THR A 130 6.89 4.59 1.71
C THR A 130 6.65 5.75 0.76
N ILE A 131 6.56 6.98 1.27
CA ILE A 131 6.32 8.16 0.44
C ILE A 131 7.49 8.45 -0.49
N ARG A 132 8.73 8.31 -0.02
CA ARG A 132 9.92 8.47 -0.88
C ARG A 132 9.92 7.44 -1.99
N ALA A 133 9.72 6.16 -1.67
CA ALA A 133 9.70 5.11 -2.67
C ALA A 133 8.60 5.33 -3.72
N VAL A 134 7.40 5.73 -3.29
CA VAL A 134 6.31 6.05 -4.23
C VAL A 134 6.67 7.23 -5.13
N ARG A 135 7.21 8.33 -4.59
CA ARG A 135 7.62 9.50 -5.39
C ARG A 135 8.68 9.12 -6.42
N ASP A 136 9.73 8.42 -6.00
CA ASP A 136 10.78 7.95 -6.90
C ASP A 136 10.22 7.10 -8.04
N GLU A 137 9.25 6.22 -7.74
CA GLU A 137 8.65 5.37 -8.75
C GLU A 137 7.71 6.14 -9.71
N LEU A 138 7.02 7.16 -9.21
CA LEU A 138 6.20 8.05 -10.04
C LEU A 138 7.07 8.91 -10.97
N ASP A 139 8.23 9.38 -10.50
CA ASP A 139 9.17 10.15 -11.30
C ASP A 139 9.84 9.29 -12.39
N ARG A 140 10.16 8.04 -12.09
CA ARG A 140 10.73 7.09 -13.05
C ARG A 140 9.78 6.71 -14.16
N SER A 141 8.49 6.59 -13.84
CA SER A 141 7.48 6.12 -14.79
C SER A 141 6.10 6.72 -14.46
N PRO A 142 5.69 7.80 -15.14
CA PRO A 142 4.45 8.51 -14.86
C PRO A 142 3.22 7.83 -15.47
N SER A 143 3.11 6.50 -15.33
CA SER A 143 1.97 5.73 -15.84
C SER A 143 0.82 5.62 -14.84
N ILE A 144 1.09 5.86 -13.55
CA ILE A 144 0.11 5.88 -12.46
C ILE A 144 -0.25 7.34 -12.19
N ASP A 145 -1.54 7.64 -12.20
CA ASP A 145 -2.04 9.00 -12.08
C ASP A 145 -2.42 9.37 -10.63
N HIS A 146 -2.77 8.35 -9.81
CA HIS A 146 -3.28 8.57 -8.48
C HIS A 146 -2.78 7.50 -7.49
N VAL A 147 -2.16 7.94 -6.38
CA VAL A 147 -1.79 7.09 -5.25
C VAL A 147 -2.51 7.58 -4.00
N ILE A 148 -3.22 6.67 -3.33
CA ILE A 148 -3.97 6.94 -2.10
C ILE A 148 -3.30 6.18 -0.95
N PHE A 149 -2.99 6.87 0.14
CA PHE A 149 -2.61 6.21 1.39
C PHE A 149 -3.84 6.06 2.27
N ALA A 150 -4.37 4.85 2.35
CA ALA A 150 -5.49 4.48 3.20
C ALA A 150 -4.99 4.21 4.63
N LEU A 151 -5.27 5.14 5.52
CA LEU A 151 -4.70 5.18 6.85
C LEU A 151 -5.80 5.03 7.91
N ARG A 152 -5.60 4.13 8.86
CA ARG A 152 -6.52 3.97 9.98
C ARG A 152 -5.99 4.68 11.23
N GLY A 153 -6.75 5.65 11.69
CA GLY A 153 -6.49 6.39 12.92
C GLY A 153 -5.58 7.61 12.75
N ALA A 154 -5.76 8.56 13.66
CA ALA A 154 -5.12 9.87 13.62
C ALA A 154 -3.57 9.82 13.68
N GLY A 155 -2.99 8.79 14.30
CA GLY A 155 -1.54 8.61 14.39
C GLY A 155 -0.91 8.35 13.01
N ALA A 156 -1.47 7.39 12.27
CA ALA A 156 -1.00 7.08 10.92
C ALA A 156 -1.19 8.27 9.98
N TYR A 157 -2.34 8.90 10.02
CA TYR A 157 -2.63 10.08 9.20
C TYR A 157 -1.63 11.22 9.45
N ARG A 158 -1.34 11.55 10.74
CA ARG A 158 -0.34 12.58 11.07
C ARG A 158 1.06 12.23 10.59
N ALA A 159 1.48 10.97 10.74
CA ALA A 159 2.81 10.52 10.31
C ALA A 159 2.98 10.66 8.78
N PHE A 160 1.99 10.20 8.01
CA PHE A 160 2.03 10.31 6.55
C PHE A 160 1.92 11.76 6.07
N ARG A 161 1.11 12.60 6.73
CA ARG A 161 1.04 14.03 6.44
C ARG A 161 2.39 14.73 6.66
N ALA A 162 3.05 14.43 7.78
CA ALA A 162 4.38 14.98 8.07
C ALA A 162 5.42 14.51 7.04
N ALA A 163 5.40 13.23 6.65
CA ALA A 163 6.31 12.68 5.66
C ALA A 163 6.07 13.28 4.26
N LEU A 164 4.81 13.51 3.86
CA LEU A 164 4.49 14.21 2.61
C LEU A 164 5.05 15.63 2.59
N ALA A 165 4.91 16.38 3.69
CA ALA A 165 5.46 17.73 3.82
C ALA A 165 7.00 17.72 3.77
N ALA A 166 7.64 16.75 4.44
CA ALA A 166 9.10 16.62 4.49
C ALA A 166 9.73 16.19 3.15
N THR A 167 8.95 15.57 2.28
CA THR A 167 9.39 15.09 0.96
C THR A 167 8.88 15.95 -0.19
N ALA A 168 8.11 17.00 0.08
CA ALA A 168 7.70 17.96 -0.94
C ALA A 168 8.94 18.68 -1.48
N ASP A 169 9.08 18.70 -2.81
CA ASP A 169 10.08 19.54 -3.47
C ASP A 169 9.80 21.02 -3.10
N PRO A 170 10.80 21.86 -2.84
CA PRO A 170 10.58 23.26 -2.52
C PRO A 170 9.99 24.12 -3.66
N SER A 171 9.64 23.52 -4.78
CA SER A 171 8.94 24.20 -5.88
C SER A 171 7.43 24.25 -5.64
N PRO A 172 6.75 25.41 -5.84
CA PRO A 172 5.36 25.60 -5.48
C PRO A 172 4.43 24.94 -6.50
N SER A 173 3.78 23.85 -6.13
CA SER A 173 2.71 23.32 -6.95
C SER A 173 1.63 22.59 -6.15
N GLY A 174 0.51 23.27 -5.98
CA GLY A 174 -0.80 22.72 -5.82
C GLY A 174 -1.24 22.36 -4.40
N PRO A 175 -2.52 22.61 -4.06
CA PRO A 175 -3.07 22.34 -2.75
C PRO A 175 -3.21 20.83 -2.48
N LEU A 176 -2.81 20.42 -1.27
CA LEU A 176 -3.13 19.11 -0.69
C LEU A 176 -4.67 18.96 -0.63
N ALA A 177 -5.22 18.02 -1.38
CA ALA A 177 -6.64 17.71 -1.25
C ALA A 177 -6.83 16.78 -0.06
N GLU A 178 -7.26 17.34 1.05
CA GLU A 178 -7.73 16.61 2.21
C GLU A 178 -9.21 16.27 2.00
N ARG A 179 -9.54 14.98 2.02
CA ARG A 179 -10.92 14.53 2.25
C ARG A 179 -10.97 13.93 3.64
N GLU A 180 -11.46 14.73 4.60
CA GLU A 180 -11.97 14.21 5.85
C GLU A 180 -13.38 13.67 5.59
N VAL A 181 -13.55 12.37 5.73
CA VAL A 181 -14.87 11.80 5.99
C VAL A 181 -15.01 11.73 7.50
N VAL A 182 -15.65 12.74 8.07
CA VAL A 182 -16.11 12.72 9.46
C VAL A 182 -17.40 11.91 9.50
N GLN A 183 -17.38 10.80 10.20
CA GLN A 183 -18.58 10.17 10.74
C GLN A 183 -18.74 10.56 12.18
#